data_7964fc74b98869e3f57e70f5dfaa0216
#
_entry.id   7964fc74b98869e3f57e70f5dfaa0216
#
_cell.length_a   1.000
_cell.length_b   1.000
_cell.length_c   1.000
_cell.angle_alpha   90.00
_cell.angle_beta   90.00
_cell.angle_gamma   90.00
#
_symmetry.space_group_name_H-M   'P 1'
#
loop_
_entity.id
_entity.type
_entity.pdbx_description
1 polymer ?
#
loop_
_entity_poly.entity_id
_entity_poly.type
_entity_poly.pdbx_seq_one_letter_code
_entity_poly.pdbx_strand_id
1 'polypeptide(L)'
;MTGIFDPVILESKSMTTLMSTHSLHMTAGHLPLFDSVDLSIRSGDRIGLIGANGSGKSTLLALLAGQLDPHDGRVHHAAACRCEFVAQHLPARLQALTARAVLLDAVDGDPALDWQVDKMLTELQLEAQAALPVSALSGGQHTRLQIGRALLRQPNLLLLDEPSNHLDLPALLWLERFLLGWRGAFVLVSHDGRLLDRVTRETLILRDRCLYRFALPCSQARAAQAEEDEQARLRRADEQKEIDRLSASSKRLAIWGREHDNEKLVRQAKSMEKRIARMQEEQSVVGAGAPWRLELHGQALPADALLRLDALDVRPAPGLPPLLRAEDLGLRAGDRVALLGANGAGKSSLLRQCWHDLHAQLPGEGWHHHPGASIAYYDQSLQQLDDAATLTDALYCLAPLSEVTLRQALIRAGFPYSRHRQRVHSLSGGERARLLFLALSLASHHLLWLDEPTNHLDLEGKEDLAEALSRFAGGVLLISHDRDLIERSCNRFWVIREGRIVEVHSAERAYAELLCDEPMDLSISPATDGSPQEQATVEDDEEALLARWYELDALLAADLARKPRHQTPRLQQQWRDELQQLAGLLGLPAN
;
A
#
# COMPACT_ATOMS: atom_id res chain seq x y z
N MET A 1 -45.18 9.61 -43.24
CA MET A 1 -45.30 8.59 -42.20
C MET A 1 -44.03 8.70 -41.37
N THR A 2 -44.12 9.34 -40.29
CA THR A 2 -43.06 9.73 -39.35
C THR A 2 -42.94 8.61 -38.33
N GLY A 3 -41.83 7.85 -38.37
CA GLY A 3 -41.46 6.87 -37.34
C GLY A 3 -40.75 7.58 -36.19
N ILE A 4 -41.40 7.53 -35.04
CA ILE A 4 -40.93 8.05 -33.75
C ILE A 4 -39.85 7.08 -33.24
N PHE A 5 -38.62 7.52 -33.16
CA PHE A 5 -37.58 6.87 -32.35
C PHE A 5 -37.82 7.25 -30.89
N ASP A 6 -38.29 6.32 -30.10
CA ASP A 6 -38.23 6.42 -28.63
C ASP A 6 -36.78 6.33 -28.18
N PRO A 7 -36.27 7.32 -27.42
CA PRO A 7 -34.96 7.18 -26.80
C PRO A 7 -35.11 6.19 -25.62
N VAL A 8 -34.37 5.10 -25.66
CA VAL A 8 -34.13 4.20 -24.53
C VAL A 8 -33.54 5.08 -23.40
N ILE A 9 -34.37 5.39 -22.43
CA ILE A 9 -33.98 6.03 -21.19
C ILE A 9 -33.14 4.99 -20.45
N LEU A 10 -31.83 5.09 -20.56
CA LEU A 10 -30.92 4.51 -19.59
C LEU A 10 -31.31 5.07 -18.22
N GLU A 11 -31.93 4.23 -17.40
CA GLU A 11 -32.16 4.52 -15.99
C GLU A 11 -30.82 4.87 -15.34
N SER A 12 -30.52 6.14 -15.23
CA SER A 12 -29.47 6.62 -14.35
C SER A 12 -29.92 6.26 -12.93
N LYS A 13 -29.39 5.19 -12.35
CA LYS A 13 -29.47 4.94 -10.90
C LYS A 13 -29.10 6.26 -10.23
N SER A 14 -30.05 6.93 -9.61
CA SER A 14 -29.83 8.19 -8.92
C SER A 14 -28.81 7.90 -7.81
N MET A 15 -27.57 8.34 -8.00
CA MET A 15 -26.49 8.18 -7.02
C MET A 15 -26.84 9.09 -5.84
N THR A 16 -27.42 8.50 -4.79
CA THR A 16 -27.75 9.22 -3.56
C THR A 16 -26.47 9.50 -2.78
N THR A 17 -26.30 10.76 -2.37
CA THR A 17 -25.21 11.15 -1.47
C THR A 17 -25.47 10.55 -0.09
N LEU A 18 -24.54 9.75 0.40
CA LEU A 18 -24.57 9.14 1.72
C LEU A 18 -23.97 10.08 2.78
N MET A 19 -22.89 10.75 2.43
CA MET A 19 -22.13 11.60 3.34
C MET A 19 -21.52 12.78 2.59
N SER A 20 -21.45 13.95 3.23
CA SER A 20 -20.73 15.11 2.72
C SER A 20 -20.02 15.87 3.83
N THR A 21 -18.90 16.49 3.49
CA THR A 21 -18.15 17.38 4.39
C THR A 21 -18.09 18.77 3.81
N HIS A 22 -18.05 19.77 4.69
CA HIS A 22 -17.93 21.17 4.32
C HIS A 22 -16.84 21.84 5.14
N SER A 23 -15.80 22.28 4.45
CA SER A 23 -14.66 23.04 4.98
C SER A 23 -14.07 22.45 6.26
N LEU A 24 -13.84 21.12 6.28
CA LEU A 24 -13.29 20.45 7.46
C LEU A 24 -11.88 20.94 7.74
N HIS A 25 -11.67 21.37 8.98
CA HIS A 25 -10.37 21.75 9.52
C HIS A 25 -10.03 20.90 10.74
N MET A 26 -8.78 20.40 10.81
CA MET A 26 -8.30 19.59 11.94
C MET A 26 -6.82 19.84 12.22
N THR A 27 -6.48 19.87 13.52
CA THR A 27 -5.09 19.96 13.99
C THR A 27 -4.79 18.82 14.96
N ALA A 28 -3.57 18.31 14.94
CA ALA A 28 -3.05 17.39 15.96
C ALA A 28 -2.12 18.17 16.89
N GLY A 29 -2.60 18.52 18.07
CA GLY A 29 -1.91 19.44 18.96
C GLY A 29 -1.76 20.82 18.30
N HIS A 30 -0.53 21.22 17.97
CA HIS A 30 -0.25 22.50 17.29
C HIS A 30 -0.02 22.37 15.79
N LEU A 31 -0.03 21.15 15.24
CA LEU A 31 0.25 20.91 13.83
C LEU A 31 -1.06 20.76 13.06
N PRO A 32 -1.36 21.62 12.08
CA PRO A 32 -2.51 21.45 11.22
C PRO A 32 -2.34 20.20 10.35
N LEU A 33 -3.34 19.31 10.36
CA LEU A 33 -3.38 18.09 9.55
C LEU A 33 -3.97 18.39 8.17
N PHE A 34 -5.09 19.08 8.13
CA PHE A 34 -5.73 19.51 6.89
C PHE A 34 -6.60 20.76 7.11
N ASP A 35 -6.75 21.50 6.03
CA ASP A 35 -7.48 22.75 5.96
C ASP A 35 -8.56 22.66 4.88
N SER A 36 -9.82 23.03 5.22
CA SER A 36 -10.91 23.17 4.26
C SER A 36 -11.14 21.96 3.35
N VAL A 37 -11.28 20.76 3.95
CA VAL A 37 -11.56 19.53 3.19
C VAL A 37 -13.04 19.43 2.88
N ASP A 38 -13.36 19.45 1.57
CA ASP A 38 -14.68 19.20 1.02
C ASP A 38 -14.72 17.84 0.32
N LEU A 39 -15.63 16.96 0.75
CA LEU A 39 -15.78 15.61 0.23
C LEU A 39 -17.26 15.25 0.12
N SER A 40 -17.63 14.52 -0.91
CA SER A 40 -18.95 13.89 -1.01
C SER A 40 -18.78 12.42 -1.39
N ILE A 41 -19.45 11.53 -0.64
CA ILE A 41 -19.47 10.09 -0.85
C ILE A 41 -20.88 9.69 -1.24
N ARG A 42 -21.00 8.97 -2.34
CA ARG A 42 -22.27 8.52 -2.91
C ARG A 42 -22.44 7.02 -2.75
N SER A 43 -23.66 6.55 -2.91
CA SER A 43 -23.93 5.11 -2.93
C SER A 43 -23.16 4.42 -4.06
N GLY A 44 -22.43 3.34 -3.70
CA GLY A 44 -21.61 2.56 -4.64
C GLY A 44 -20.24 3.15 -4.96
N ASP A 45 -19.85 4.28 -4.35
CA ASP A 45 -18.49 4.82 -4.51
C ASP A 45 -17.45 3.87 -3.93
N ARG A 46 -16.34 3.68 -4.67
CA ARG A 46 -15.20 2.85 -4.29
C ARG A 46 -13.95 3.73 -4.27
N ILE A 47 -13.63 4.26 -3.10
CA ILE A 47 -12.65 5.32 -2.93
C ILE A 47 -11.42 4.78 -2.20
N GLY A 48 -10.22 4.98 -2.77
CA GLY A 48 -8.94 4.81 -2.10
C GLY A 48 -8.47 6.13 -1.49
N LEU A 49 -8.05 6.13 -0.23
CA LEU A 49 -7.45 7.29 0.42
C LEU A 49 -5.97 7.03 0.70
N ILE A 50 -5.10 7.78 0.05
CA ILE A 50 -3.65 7.67 0.18
C ILE A 50 -3.01 8.98 0.65
N GLY A 51 -1.77 8.91 1.09
CA GLY A 51 -0.98 10.05 1.56
C GLY A 51 0.14 9.59 2.49
N ALA A 52 1.11 10.46 2.76
CA ALA A 52 2.24 10.17 3.62
C ALA A 52 1.82 9.74 5.03
N ASN A 53 2.68 9.01 5.73
CA ASN A 53 2.44 8.66 7.13
C ASN A 53 2.36 9.93 7.99
N GLY A 54 1.34 9.98 8.86
CA GLY A 54 1.07 11.17 9.69
C GLY A 54 0.32 12.31 8.99
N SER A 55 -0.10 12.17 7.73
CA SER A 55 -0.87 13.19 7.01
C SER A 55 -2.29 13.41 7.54
N GLY A 56 -2.81 12.50 8.38
CA GLY A 56 -4.15 12.61 8.97
C GLY A 56 -5.22 11.71 8.33
N LYS A 57 -4.85 10.68 7.55
CA LYS A 57 -5.79 9.74 6.91
C LYS A 57 -6.75 9.09 7.91
N SER A 58 -6.21 8.46 8.96
CA SER A 58 -7.01 7.83 10.03
C SER A 58 -7.87 8.85 10.78
N THR A 59 -7.34 10.07 10.99
CA THR A 59 -8.11 11.16 11.61
C THR A 59 -9.28 11.58 10.74
N LEU A 60 -9.08 11.68 9.42
CA LEU A 60 -10.15 11.98 8.47
C LEU A 60 -11.23 10.89 8.50
N LEU A 61 -10.86 9.60 8.48
CA LEU A 61 -11.83 8.51 8.60
C LEU A 61 -12.59 8.55 9.94
N ALA A 62 -11.92 8.84 11.05
CA ALA A 62 -12.55 8.95 12.37
C ALA A 62 -13.55 10.12 12.45
N LEU A 63 -13.24 11.27 11.80
CA LEU A 63 -14.18 12.40 11.64
C LEU A 63 -15.39 12.00 10.79
N LEU A 64 -15.15 11.33 9.66
CA LEU A 64 -16.22 10.83 8.79
C LEU A 64 -17.12 9.82 9.52
N ALA A 65 -16.55 9.00 10.39
CA ALA A 65 -17.28 8.05 11.23
C ALA A 65 -18.01 8.71 12.42
N GLY A 66 -17.82 10.01 12.66
CA GLY A 66 -18.39 10.69 13.83
C GLY A 66 -17.78 10.31 15.17
N GLN A 67 -16.55 9.73 15.16
CA GLN A 67 -15.81 9.39 16.38
C GLN A 67 -14.98 10.55 16.93
N LEU A 68 -14.73 11.55 16.09
CA LEU A 68 -14.05 12.79 16.44
C LEU A 68 -14.87 13.97 15.93
N ASP A 69 -14.83 15.08 16.66
CA ASP A 69 -15.39 16.34 16.21
C ASP A 69 -14.34 17.18 15.48
N PRO A 70 -14.63 17.79 14.34
CA PRO A 70 -13.71 18.69 13.67
C PRO A 70 -13.52 19.99 14.47
N HIS A 71 -12.36 20.63 14.34
CA HIS A 71 -12.12 21.93 14.93
C HIS A 71 -12.95 23.03 14.25
N ASP A 72 -13.16 22.91 12.93
CA ASP A 72 -14.07 23.74 12.16
C ASP A 72 -14.64 22.95 10.99
N GLY A 73 -15.75 23.42 10.41
CA GLY A 73 -16.49 22.71 9.39
C GLY A 73 -17.50 21.72 9.95
N ARG A 74 -18.08 20.89 9.07
CA ARG A 74 -19.13 19.92 9.47
C ARG A 74 -19.09 18.68 8.59
N VAL A 75 -19.42 17.53 9.19
CA VAL A 75 -19.73 16.27 8.51
C VAL A 75 -21.26 16.10 8.54
N HIS A 76 -21.85 15.89 7.38
CA HIS A 76 -23.28 15.63 7.24
C HIS A 76 -23.51 14.20 6.76
N HIS A 77 -24.23 13.42 7.53
CA HIS A 77 -24.69 12.08 7.17
C HIS A 77 -26.14 12.16 6.68
N ALA A 78 -26.43 11.57 5.52
CA ALA A 78 -27.81 11.42 5.07
C ALA A 78 -28.57 10.48 6.03
N ALA A 79 -29.88 10.68 6.19
CA ALA A 79 -30.70 9.86 7.08
C ALA A 79 -30.66 8.35 6.73
N ALA A 80 -30.42 8.01 5.47
CA ALA A 80 -30.27 6.63 5.00
C ALA A 80 -28.84 6.09 5.13
N CYS A 81 -27.86 6.90 5.58
CA CYS A 81 -26.48 6.47 5.71
C CYS A 81 -26.30 5.60 6.96
N ARG A 82 -25.88 4.37 6.75
CA ARG A 82 -25.42 3.44 7.80
C ARG A 82 -23.92 3.24 7.61
N CYS A 83 -23.15 4.07 8.30
CA CYS A 83 -21.71 4.10 8.21
C CYS A 83 -21.09 3.24 9.31
N GLU A 84 -20.22 2.30 8.95
CA GLU A 84 -19.41 1.55 9.91
C GLU A 84 -17.92 1.78 9.65
N PHE A 85 -17.19 1.94 10.75
CA PHE A 85 -15.76 2.18 10.74
C PHE A 85 -14.99 0.95 11.24
N VAL A 86 -14.16 0.40 10.38
CA VAL A 86 -13.21 -0.67 10.67
C VAL A 86 -11.87 -0.01 10.94
N ALA A 87 -11.56 0.17 12.23
CA ALA A 87 -10.31 0.78 12.68
C ALA A 87 -9.15 -0.22 12.55
N GLN A 88 -7.93 0.28 12.51
CA GLN A 88 -6.72 -0.55 12.47
C GLN A 88 -6.62 -1.53 13.66
N HIS A 89 -7.09 -1.12 14.84
CA HIS A 89 -7.12 -1.94 16.05
C HIS A 89 -8.51 -1.97 16.66
N LEU A 90 -8.92 -3.14 17.16
CA LEU A 90 -10.12 -3.25 17.99
C LEU A 90 -9.97 -2.45 19.29
N PRO A 91 -11.06 -1.84 19.78
CA PRO A 91 -11.07 -1.21 21.10
C PRO A 91 -10.55 -2.15 22.21
N ALA A 92 -9.78 -1.62 23.14
CA ALA A 92 -9.15 -2.43 24.20
C ALA A 92 -10.14 -3.30 25.00
N ARG A 93 -11.38 -2.81 25.18
CA ARG A 93 -12.47 -3.57 25.85
C ARG A 93 -12.84 -4.87 25.14
N LEU A 94 -12.63 -4.97 23.83
CA LEU A 94 -12.99 -6.14 23.04
C LEU A 94 -11.84 -7.14 22.89
N GLN A 95 -10.61 -6.74 23.14
CA GLN A 95 -9.43 -7.59 22.95
C GLN A 95 -9.39 -8.81 23.90
N ALA A 96 -10.00 -8.70 25.08
CA ALA A 96 -10.07 -9.79 26.05
C ALA A 96 -11.26 -10.75 25.80
N LEU A 97 -12.21 -10.37 24.94
CA LEU A 97 -13.39 -11.16 24.62
C LEU A 97 -13.05 -12.27 23.61
N THR A 98 -13.91 -13.29 23.56
CA THR A 98 -13.83 -14.32 22.51
C THR A 98 -14.34 -13.75 21.17
N ALA A 99 -13.92 -14.36 20.06
CA ALA A 99 -14.36 -13.95 18.72
C ALA A 99 -15.90 -13.92 18.60
N ARG A 100 -16.59 -14.94 19.13
CA ARG A 100 -18.06 -14.99 19.19
C ARG A 100 -18.64 -13.85 20.02
N ALA A 101 -18.06 -13.54 21.18
CA ALA A 101 -18.53 -12.47 22.07
C ALA A 101 -18.38 -11.07 21.41
N VAL A 102 -17.34 -10.87 20.60
CA VAL A 102 -17.15 -9.62 19.83
C VAL A 102 -18.22 -9.45 18.77
N LEU A 103 -18.66 -10.52 18.10
CA LEU A 103 -19.77 -10.47 17.15
C LEU A 103 -21.12 -10.25 17.85
N LEU A 104 -21.34 -10.87 19.00
CA LEU A 104 -22.52 -10.63 19.83
C LEU A 104 -22.60 -9.17 20.32
N ASP A 105 -21.49 -8.53 20.67
CA ASP A 105 -21.42 -7.10 21.01
C ASP A 105 -21.94 -6.21 19.84
N ALA A 106 -21.79 -6.66 18.59
CA ALA A 106 -22.28 -5.90 17.44
C ALA A 106 -23.80 -5.90 17.29
N VAL A 107 -24.47 -6.90 17.83
CA VAL A 107 -25.94 -7.06 17.82
C VAL A 107 -26.55 -6.82 19.21
N ASP A 108 -25.87 -6.01 20.05
CA ASP A 108 -26.27 -5.63 21.41
C ASP A 108 -26.60 -6.83 22.33
N GLY A 109 -26.04 -7.99 22.03
CA GLY A 109 -26.26 -9.23 22.80
C GLY A 109 -27.67 -9.80 22.68
N ASP A 110 -28.43 -9.46 21.64
CA ASP A 110 -29.79 -9.96 21.43
C ASP A 110 -29.77 -11.47 21.12
N PRO A 111 -30.32 -12.35 21.99
CA PRO A 111 -30.34 -13.79 21.75
C PRO A 111 -31.12 -14.20 20.49
N ALA A 112 -32.06 -13.37 20.02
CA ALA A 112 -32.80 -13.63 18.79
C ALA A 112 -31.90 -13.56 17.55
N LEU A 113 -30.75 -12.90 17.64
CA LEU A 113 -29.77 -12.73 16.56
C LEU A 113 -28.57 -13.67 16.65
N ASP A 114 -28.53 -14.60 17.62
CA ASP A 114 -27.46 -15.58 17.80
C ASP A 114 -27.16 -16.39 16.52
N TRP A 115 -28.21 -16.74 15.78
CA TRP A 115 -28.09 -17.46 14.50
C TRP A 115 -27.35 -16.63 13.42
N GLN A 116 -27.47 -15.30 13.45
CA GLN A 116 -26.73 -14.42 12.52
C GLN A 116 -25.24 -14.39 12.86
N VAL A 117 -24.92 -14.44 14.16
CA VAL A 117 -23.52 -14.53 14.62
C VAL A 117 -22.90 -15.86 14.22
N ASP A 118 -23.62 -16.97 14.39
CA ASP A 118 -23.12 -18.30 13.99
C ASP A 118 -22.96 -18.39 12.46
N LYS A 119 -23.93 -17.85 11.70
CA LYS A 119 -23.81 -17.73 10.24
C LYS A 119 -22.60 -16.88 9.85
N MET A 120 -22.39 -15.74 10.50
CA MET A 120 -21.24 -14.86 10.22
C MET A 120 -19.91 -15.56 10.53
N LEU A 121 -19.81 -16.32 11.61
CA LEU A 121 -18.62 -17.12 11.94
C LEU A 121 -18.28 -18.12 10.82
N THR A 122 -19.30 -18.78 10.27
CA THR A 122 -19.16 -19.69 9.11
C THR A 122 -18.67 -18.95 7.87
N GLU A 123 -19.32 -17.85 7.50
CA GLU A 123 -18.95 -17.04 6.35
C GLU A 123 -17.53 -16.48 6.44
N LEU A 124 -17.07 -16.15 7.65
CA LEU A 124 -15.71 -15.66 7.92
C LEU A 124 -14.69 -16.79 8.10
N GLN A 125 -15.13 -18.06 8.12
CA GLN A 125 -14.27 -19.23 8.41
C GLN A 125 -13.59 -19.12 9.79
N LEU A 126 -14.33 -18.68 10.81
CA LEU A 126 -13.86 -18.49 12.18
C LEU A 126 -14.53 -19.40 13.21
N GLU A 127 -15.23 -20.46 12.77
CA GLU A 127 -15.95 -21.37 13.66
C GLU A 127 -15.02 -22.05 14.69
N ALA A 128 -13.87 -22.54 14.23
CA ALA A 128 -12.87 -23.18 15.10
C ALA A 128 -12.25 -22.20 16.12
N GLN A 129 -12.26 -20.90 15.81
CA GLN A 129 -11.71 -19.83 16.65
C GLN A 129 -12.78 -19.11 17.47
N ALA A 130 -14.06 -19.46 17.35
CA ALA A 130 -15.18 -18.77 18.00
C ALA A 130 -15.02 -18.61 19.52
N ALA A 131 -14.43 -19.61 20.18
CA ALA A 131 -14.16 -19.63 21.61
C ALA A 131 -12.81 -19.02 22.02
N LEU A 132 -11.92 -18.72 21.06
CA LEU A 132 -10.62 -18.14 21.35
C LEU A 132 -10.73 -16.64 21.66
N PRO A 133 -9.91 -16.11 22.59
CA PRO A 133 -9.81 -14.68 22.81
C PRO A 133 -9.23 -13.99 21.57
N VAL A 134 -9.67 -12.76 21.29
CA VAL A 134 -9.21 -11.97 20.12
C VAL A 134 -7.68 -11.84 20.09
N SER A 135 -7.03 -11.74 21.25
CA SER A 135 -5.57 -11.67 21.36
C SER A 135 -4.82 -12.91 20.86
N ALA A 136 -5.51 -14.05 20.69
CA ALA A 136 -4.93 -15.29 20.17
C ALA A 136 -5.17 -15.47 18.67
N LEU A 137 -5.91 -14.58 18.02
CA LEU A 137 -6.20 -14.62 16.58
C LEU A 137 -5.00 -14.16 15.76
N SER A 138 -4.81 -14.75 14.57
CA SER A 138 -3.87 -14.22 13.58
C SER A 138 -4.34 -12.87 13.02
N GLY A 139 -3.44 -12.09 12.42
CA GLY A 139 -3.79 -10.81 11.80
C GLY A 139 -4.96 -10.92 10.80
N GLY A 140 -4.94 -11.95 9.94
CA GLY A 140 -6.03 -12.20 8.99
C GLY A 140 -7.36 -12.55 9.65
N GLN A 141 -7.34 -13.40 10.68
CA GLN A 141 -8.54 -13.74 11.45
C GLN A 141 -9.09 -12.52 12.20
N HIS A 142 -8.21 -11.70 12.73
CA HIS A 142 -8.58 -10.44 13.38
C HIS A 142 -9.27 -9.46 12.41
N THR A 143 -8.75 -9.28 11.21
CA THR A 143 -9.37 -8.42 10.18
C THR A 143 -10.70 -8.98 9.70
N ARG A 144 -10.79 -10.31 9.47
CA ARG A 144 -12.07 -10.98 9.15
C ARG A 144 -13.11 -10.73 10.24
N LEU A 145 -12.73 -10.88 11.51
CA LEU A 145 -13.62 -10.62 12.66
C LEU A 145 -14.11 -9.17 12.71
N GLN A 146 -13.24 -8.20 12.48
CA GLN A 146 -13.62 -6.77 12.47
C GLN A 146 -14.60 -6.46 11.34
N ILE A 147 -14.36 -6.99 10.14
CA ILE A 147 -15.27 -6.82 9.01
C ILE A 147 -16.61 -7.48 9.30
N GLY A 148 -16.63 -8.72 9.83
CA GLY A 148 -17.87 -9.40 10.20
C GLY A 148 -18.67 -8.62 11.25
N ARG A 149 -17.98 -8.05 12.25
CA ARG A 149 -18.59 -7.18 13.25
C ARG A 149 -19.26 -5.95 12.61
N ALA A 150 -18.62 -5.33 11.64
CA ALA A 150 -19.20 -4.21 10.89
C ALA A 150 -20.42 -4.65 10.06
N LEU A 151 -20.33 -5.80 9.38
CA LEU A 151 -21.40 -6.32 8.51
C LEU A 151 -22.68 -6.68 9.26
N LEU A 152 -22.59 -7.16 10.50
CA LEU A 152 -23.76 -7.46 11.34
C LEU A 152 -24.65 -6.23 11.56
N ARG A 153 -24.11 -5.03 11.45
CA ARG A 153 -24.85 -3.75 11.53
C ARG A 153 -25.43 -3.30 10.19
N GLN A 154 -25.32 -4.13 9.15
CA GLN A 154 -25.87 -3.89 7.81
C GLN A 154 -25.50 -2.51 7.24
N PRO A 155 -24.22 -2.16 7.15
CA PRO A 155 -23.80 -0.86 6.64
C PRO A 155 -24.07 -0.72 5.13
N ASN A 156 -24.22 0.51 4.65
CA ASN A 156 -24.18 0.84 3.22
C ASN A 156 -22.96 1.70 2.86
N LEU A 157 -22.16 2.10 3.89
CA LEU A 157 -20.87 2.74 3.75
C LEU A 157 -19.88 2.11 4.73
N LEU A 158 -18.76 1.62 4.22
CA LEU A 158 -17.65 1.12 5.02
C LEU A 158 -16.48 2.12 4.98
N LEU A 159 -15.95 2.48 6.14
CA LEU A 159 -14.70 3.21 6.28
C LEU A 159 -13.65 2.23 6.82
N LEU A 160 -12.60 1.97 6.04
CA LEU A 160 -11.62 0.93 6.32
C LEU A 160 -10.24 1.58 6.50
N ASP A 161 -9.68 1.48 7.71
CA ASP A 161 -8.38 2.07 8.05
C ASP A 161 -7.30 0.99 8.11
N GLU A 162 -6.48 0.92 7.07
CA GLU A 162 -5.34 -0.01 6.93
C GLU A 162 -5.71 -1.49 7.21
N PRO A 163 -6.82 -2.04 6.66
CA PRO A 163 -7.23 -3.41 6.93
C PRO A 163 -6.27 -4.46 6.34
N SER A 164 -5.39 -4.07 5.44
CA SER A 164 -4.36 -4.92 4.80
C SER A 164 -3.09 -5.09 5.65
N ASN A 165 -2.90 -4.30 6.72
CA ASN A 165 -1.70 -4.37 7.54
C ASN A 165 -1.58 -5.72 8.27
N HIS A 166 -0.39 -6.30 8.24
CA HIS A 166 -0.07 -7.58 8.88
C HIS A 166 -0.86 -8.79 8.34
N LEU A 167 -1.51 -8.65 7.17
CA LEU A 167 -2.15 -9.77 6.50
C LEU A 167 -1.12 -10.61 5.74
N ASP A 168 -1.25 -11.92 5.84
CA ASP A 168 -0.59 -12.82 4.91
C ASP A 168 -1.32 -12.82 3.55
N LEU A 169 -0.69 -13.42 2.55
CA LEU A 169 -1.22 -13.40 1.19
C LEU A 169 -2.63 -14.00 1.06
N PRO A 170 -2.95 -15.14 1.70
CA PRO A 170 -4.32 -15.67 1.68
C PRO A 170 -5.35 -14.70 2.25
N ALA A 171 -5.07 -14.08 3.41
CA ALA A 171 -5.98 -13.11 4.03
C ALA A 171 -6.13 -11.83 3.18
N LEU A 172 -5.06 -11.38 2.52
CA LEU A 172 -5.10 -10.24 1.62
C LEU A 172 -5.99 -10.52 0.40
N LEU A 173 -5.88 -11.71 -0.21
CA LEU A 173 -6.71 -12.12 -1.33
C LEU A 173 -8.18 -12.32 -0.94
N TRP A 174 -8.43 -12.79 0.29
CA TRP A 174 -9.78 -12.83 0.84
C TRP A 174 -10.37 -11.41 0.96
N LEU A 175 -9.61 -10.45 1.53
CA LEU A 175 -10.03 -9.05 1.65
C LEU A 175 -10.33 -8.43 0.28
N GLU A 176 -9.47 -8.68 -0.70
CA GLU A 176 -9.63 -8.21 -2.08
C GLU A 176 -10.94 -8.72 -2.69
N ARG A 177 -11.22 -10.04 -2.60
CA ARG A 177 -12.47 -10.64 -3.09
C ARG A 177 -13.69 -10.09 -2.37
N PHE A 178 -13.62 -9.94 -1.05
CA PHE A 178 -14.69 -9.34 -0.27
C PHE A 178 -15.03 -7.93 -0.78
N LEU A 179 -14.03 -7.07 -0.97
CA LEU A 179 -14.24 -5.69 -1.44
C LEU A 179 -14.73 -5.63 -2.89
N LEU A 180 -14.30 -6.55 -3.75
CA LEU A 180 -14.81 -6.65 -5.12
C LEU A 180 -16.30 -7.06 -5.14
N GLY A 181 -16.71 -7.98 -4.27
CA GLY A 181 -18.09 -8.42 -4.12
C GLY A 181 -19.00 -7.43 -3.37
N TRP A 182 -18.41 -6.45 -2.67
CA TRP A 182 -19.18 -5.49 -1.88
C TRP A 182 -20.00 -4.54 -2.76
N ARG A 183 -21.31 -4.45 -2.51
CA ARG A 183 -22.25 -3.61 -3.29
C ARG A 183 -22.46 -2.20 -2.72
N GLY A 184 -22.12 -1.97 -1.46
CA GLY A 184 -22.19 -0.64 -0.82
C GLY A 184 -21.01 0.25 -1.22
N ALA A 185 -21.00 1.47 -0.71
CA ALA A 185 -19.86 2.37 -0.82
C ALA A 185 -18.77 2.00 0.19
N PHE A 186 -17.52 2.31 -0.14
CA PHE A 186 -16.43 2.24 0.83
C PHE A 186 -15.35 3.30 0.59
N VAL A 187 -14.67 3.69 1.68
CA VAL A 187 -13.42 4.43 1.67
C VAL A 187 -12.34 3.54 2.29
N LEU A 188 -11.30 3.25 1.54
CA LEU A 188 -10.21 2.36 1.94
C LEU A 188 -8.92 3.14 2.07
N VAL A 189 -8.35 3.19 3.27
CA VAL A 189 -6.95 3.57 3.49
C VAL A 189 -6.10 2.32 3.41
N SER A 190 -5.11 2.30 2.55
CA SER A 190 -4.14 1.20 2.45
C SER A 190 -2.82 1.67 1.86
N HIS A 191 -1.74 1.00 2.26
CA HIS A 191 -0.42 1.10 1.66
C HIS A 191 -0.11 -0.05 0.68
N ASP A 192 -1.13 -0.80 0.25
CA ASP A 192 -1.03 -1.80 -0.81
C ASP A 192 -1.59 -1.20 -2.12
N GLY A 193 -0.69 -0.81 -3.03
CA GLY A 193 -1.05 -0.19 -4.32
C GLY A 193 -1.88 -1.12 -5.20
N ARG A 194 -1.57 -2.43 -5.21
CA ARG A 194 -2.31 -3.44 -6.00
C ARG A 194 -3.73 -3.64 -5.50
N LEU A 195 -3.90 -3.74 -4.18
CA LEU A 195 -5.23 -3.82 -3.59
C LEU A 195 -6.05 -2.61 -3.99
N LEU A 196 -5.49 -1.39 -3.83
CA LEU A 196 -6.18 -0.15 -4.21
C LEU A 196 -6.54 -0.14 -5.71
N ASP A 197 -5.60 -0.47 -6.61
CA ASP A 197 -5.86 -0.47 -8.05
C ASP A 197 -6.96 -1.45 -8.47
N ARG A 198 -7.08 -2.59 -7.79
CA ARG A 198 -8.09 -3.60 -8.10
C ARG A 198 -9.47 -3.29 -7.55
N VAL A 199 -9.56 -2.71 -6.34
CA VAL A 199 -10.85 -2.58 -5.64
C VAL A 199 -11.43 -1.17 -5.70
N THR A 200 -10.62 -0.13 -6.01
CA THR A 200 -11.08 1.27 -6.05
C THR A 200 -11.21 1.80 -7.47
N ARG A 201 -12.07 2.80 -7.66
CA ARG A 201 -12.29 3.51 -8.93
C ARG A 201 -11.90 4.97 -8.85
N GLU A 202 -11.84 5.50 -7.66
CA GLU A 202 -11.44 6.87 -7.36
C GLU A 202 -10.36 6.87 -6.30
N THR A 203 -9.45 7.84 -6.39
CA THR A 203 -8.37 8.00 -5.41
C THR A 203 -8.39 9.41 -4.84
N LEU A 204 -8.39 9.49 -3.53
CA LEU A 204 -8.18 10.71 -2.76
C LEU A 204 -6.74 10.74 -2.27
N ILE A 205 -6.04 11.83 -2.52
CA ILE A 205 -4.65 12.03 -2.09
C ILE A 205 -4.61 13.16 -1.07
N LEU A 206 -4.28 12.81 0.18
CA LEU A 206 -4.13 13.78 1.27
C LEU A 206 -2.68 14.22 1.37
N ARG A 207 -2.40 15.44 0.88
CA ARG A 207 -1.07 16.01 0.80
C ARG A 207 -1.09 17.53 1.01
N ASP A 208 -0.05 18.06 1.60
CA ASP A 208 0.10 19.51 1.83
C ASP A 208 -1.14 20.15 2.48
N ARG A 209 -1.79 19.42 3.41
CA ARG A 209 -3.03 19.77 4.12
C ARG A 209 -4.28 19.88 3.23
N CYS A 210 -4.18 19.50 1.97
CA CYS A 210 -5.27 19.52 1.00
C CYS A 210 -5.65 18.11 0.58
N LEU A 211 -6.90 17.93 0.18
CA LEU A 211 -7.42 16.68 -0.37
C LEU A 211 -7.60 16.83 -1.88
N TYR A 212 -6.82 16.07 -2.65
CA TYR A 212 -6.91 16.00 -4.10
C TYR A 212 -7.76 14.79 -4.50
N ARG A 213 -8.70 14.96 -5.43
CA ARG A 213 -9.59 13.91 -5.89
C ARG A 213 -9.32 13.58 -7.35
N PHE A 214 -9.05 12.30 -7.63
CA PHE A 214 -8.84 11.77 -8.96
C PHE A 214 -9.86 10.64 -9.23
N ALA A 215 -10.62 10.74 -10.33
CA ALA A 215 -11.50 9.68 -10.78
C ALA A 215 -10.72 8.60 -11.54
N LEU A 216 -9.66 8.09 -10.91
CA LEU A 216 -8.67 7.15 -11.45
C LEU A 216 -8.25 6.16 -10.36
N PRO A 217 -7.85 4.92 -10.71
CA PRO A 217 -7.17 3.99 -9.81
C PRO A 217 -5.89 4.59 -9.22
N CYS A 218 -5.41 4.04 -8.12
CA CYS A 218 -4.32 4.60 -7.31
C CYS A 218 -3.04 4.87 -8.11
N SER A 219 -2.57 3.92 -8.90
CA SER A 219 -1.33 4.06 -9.71
C SER A 219 -1.45 5.17 -10.75
N GLN A 220 -2.59 5.25 -11.44
CA GLN A 220 -2.86 6.28 -12.44
C GLN A 220 -3.05 7.67 -11.80
N ALA A 221 -3.73 7.75 -10.67
CA ALA A 221 -3.92 8.99 -9.91
C ALA A 221 -2.58 9.57 -9.44
N ARG A 222 -1.67 8.72 -8.95
CA ARG A 222 -0.32 9.11 -8.55
C ARG A 222 0.52 9.60 -9.74
N ALA A 223 0.42 8.92 -10.88
CA ALA A 223 1.10 9.34 -12.10
C ALA A 223 0.58 10.71 -12.58
N ALA A 224 -0.75 10.93 -12.58
CA ALA A 224 -1.36 12.21 -12.93
C ALA A 224 -0.91 13.33 -11.97
N GLN A 225 -0.89 13.05 -10.66
CA GLN A 225 -0.39 14.01 -9.67
C GLN A 225 1.09 14.35 -9.89
N ALA A 226 1.94 13.35 -10.16
CA ALA A 226 3.36 13.59 -10.43
C ALA A 226 3.57 14.46 -11.67
N GLU A 227 2.74 14.29 -12.71
CA GLU A 227 2.76 15.13 -13.92
C GLU A 227 2.31 16.57 -13.60
N GLU A 228 1.24 16.76 -12.82
CA GLU A 228 0.80 18.08 -12.36
C GLU A 228 1.89 18.78 -11.52
N ASP A 229 2.55 18.05 -10.62
CA ASP A 229 3.65 18.56 -9.80
C ASP A 229 4.84 19.02 -10.67
N GLU A 230 5.21 18.23 -11.68
CA GLU A 230 6.31 18.59 -12.57
C GLU A 230 5.97 19.83 -13.41
N GLN A 231 4.74 19.90 -13.93
CA GLN A 231 4.27 21.10 -14.63
C GLN A 231 4.27 22.33 -13.70
N ALA A 232 3.84 22.18 -12.45
CA ALA A 232 3.86 23.24 -11.46
C ALA A 232 5.30 23.70 -11.14
N ARG A 233 6.24 22.74 -11.02
CA ARG A 233 7.69 23.04 -10.83
C ARG A 233 8.27 23.83 -12.01
N LEU A 234 7.97 23.41 -13.23
CA LEU A 234 8.43 24.10 -14.45
C LEU A 234 7.87 25.53 -14.52
N ARG A 235 6.57 25.72 -14.28
CA ARG A 235 5.94 27.05 -14.20
C ARG A 235 6.61 27.93 -13.15
N ARG A 236 6.82 27.39 -11.95
CA ARG A 236 7.49 28.13 -10.86
C ARG A 236 8.93 28.51 -11.20
N ALA A 237 9.67 27.60 -11.87
CA ALA A 237 11.02 27.92 -12.33
C ALA A 237 11.04 29.06 -13.34
N ASP A 238 10.07 29.14 -14.23
CA ASP A 238 9.95 30.23 -15.22
C ASP A 238 9.46 31.52 -14.57
N GLU A 239 8.50 31.47 -13.65
CA GLU A 239 8.08 32.61 -12.83
C GLU A 239 9.24 33.17 -12.02
N GLN A 240 10.07 32.31 -11.41
CA GLN A 240 11.24 32.73 -10.65
C GLN A 240 12.27 33.43 -11.54
N LYS A 241 12.53 32.93 -12.74
CA LYS A 241 13.41 33.60 -13.73
C LYS A 241 12.89 35.00 -14.11
N GLU A 242 11.57 35.13 -14.30
CA GLU A 242 10.97 36.44 -14.62
C GLU A 242 11.04 37.38 -13.42
N ILE A 243 10.80 36.90 -12.17
CA ILE A 243 10.98 37.67 -10.93
C ILE A 243 12.43 38.16 -10.81
N ASP A 244 13.40 37.28 -11.04
CA ASP A 244 14.83 37.62 -10.96
C ASP A 244 15.21 38.67 -12.03
N ARG A 245 14.68 38.53 -13.24
CA ARG A 245 14.88 39.50 -14.34
C ARG A 245 14.28 40.87 -14.02
N LEU A 246 13.04 40.88 -13.50
CA LEU A 246 12.36 42.12 -13.09
C LEU A 246 13.08 42.77 -11.88
N SER A 247 13.53 41.96 -10.92
CA SER A 247 14.30 42.46 -9.78
C SER A 247 15.63 43.10 -10.16
N ALA A 248 16.36 42.44 -11.08
CA ALA A 248 17.60 43.01 -11.61
C ALA A 248 17.37 44.33 -12.40
N SER A 249 16.24 44.41 -13.14
CA SER A 249 15.85 45.60 -13.87
C SER A 249 15.39 46.72 -12.94
N SER A 250 14.58 46.43 -11.94
CA SER A 250 14.12 47.39 -10.94
C SER A 250 15.31 48.00 -10.18
N LYS A 251 16.26 47.15 -9.70
CA LYS A 251 17.48 47.62 -9.03
C LYS A 251 18.30 48.58 -9.88
N ARG A 252 18.50 48.24 -11.18
CA ARG A 252 19.23 49.13 -12.14
C ARG A 252 18.51 50.46 -12.35
N LEU A 253 17.19 50.45 -12.56
CA LEU A 253 16.39 51.65 -12.72
C LEU A 253 16.37 52.53 -11.45
N ALA A 254 16.33 51.91 -10.26
CA ALA A 254 16.38 52.63 -8.98
C ALA A 254 17.73 53.34 -8.78
N ILE A 255 18.86 52.68 -9.12
CA ILE A 255 20.20 53.27 -9.06
C ILE A 255 20.31 54.46 -10.04
N TRP A 256 20.00 54.24 -11.32
CA TRP A 256 20.05 55.26 -12.36
C TRP A 256 19.12 56.45 -12.04
N GLY A 257 17.91 56.20 -11.53
CA GLY A 257 16.98 57.23 -11.14
C GLY A 257 17.50 58.12 -10.02
N ARG A 258 18.27 57.56 -9.05
CA ARG A 258 18.93 58.32 -7.96
C ARG A 258 20.16 59.10 -8.42
N GLU A 259 21.01 58.49 -9.27
CA GLU A 259 22.22 59.10 -9.78
C GLU A 259 21.95 60.28 -10.72
N HIS A 260 20.81 60.25 -11.47
CA HIS A 260 20.46 61.25 -12.46
C HIS A 260 19.24 62.11 -12.05
N ASP A 261 18.82 62.07 -10.81
CA ASP A 261 17.66 62.79 -10.23
C ASP A 261 16.38 62.68 -11.10
N ASN A 262 16.15 61.47 -11.61
CA ASN A 262 15.05 61.18 -12.54
C ASN A 262 13.88 60.46 -11.87
N GLU A 263 12.89 61.24 -11.40
CA GLU A 263 11.69 60.72 -10.74
C GLU A 263 10.91 59.68 -11.54
N LYS A 264 10.91 59.78 -12.86
CA LYS A 264 10.20 58.80 -13.73
C LYS A 264 10.80 57.40 -13.57
N LEU A 265 12.12 57.26 -13.55
CA LEU A 265 12.81 55.98 -13.39
C LEU A 265 12.57 55.41 -12.00
N VAL A 266 12.55 56.25 -10.96
CA VAL A 266 12.24 55.82 -9.59
C VAL A 266 10.79 55.30 -9.46
N ARG A 267 9.83 55.98 -10.11
CA ARG A 267 8.41 55.51 -10.13
C ARG A 267 8.25 54.21 -10.89
N GLN A 268 9.01 54.04 -11.98
CA GLN A 268 9.01 52.80 -12.78
C GLN A 268 9.61 51.63 -11.99
N ALA A 269 10.69 51.83 -11.25
CA ALA A 269 11.27 50.84 -10.36
C ALA A 269 10.27 50.42 -9.26
N LYS A 270 9.59 51.37 -8.59
CA LYS A 270 8.54 51.04 -7.58
C LYS A 270 7.36 50.29 -8.18
N SER A 271 6.96 50.55 -9.43
CA SER A 271 5.91 49.80 -10.11
C SER A 271 6.33 48.36 -10.37
N MET A 272 7.59 48.12 -10.76
CA MET A 272 8.15 46.79 -10.91
C MET A 272 8.24 46.05 -9.58
N GLU A 273 8.65 46.71 -8.51
CA GLU A 273 8.66 46.12 -7.16
C GLU A 273 7.27 45.66 -6.69
N LYS A 274 6.23 46.48 -6.96
CA LYS A 274 4.83 46.07 -6.69
C LYS A 274 4.42 44.83 -7.49
N ARG A 275 4.83 44.77 -8.77
CA ARG A 275 4.53 43.63 -9.64
C ARG A 275 5.26 42.38 -9.13
N ILE A 276 6.53 42.49 -8.73
CA ILE A 276 7.31 41.39 -8.14
C ILE A 276 6.64 40.88 -6.87
N ALA A 277 6.25 41.78 -5.93
CA ALA A 277 5.56 41.39 -4.70
C ALA A 277 4.26 40.60 -4.99
N ARG A 278 3.47 41.05 -5.97
CA ARG A 278 2.24 40.35 -6.39
C ARG A 278 2.56 38.97 -6.99
N MET A 279 3.57 38.86 -7.86
CA MET A 279 3.99 37.58 -8.42
C MET A 279 4.51 36.63 -7.35
N GLN A 280 5.20 37.14 -6.29
CA GLN A 280 5.66 36.34 -5.17
C GLN A 280 4.51 35.86 -4.27
N GLU A 281 3.45 36.67 -4.10
CA GLU A 281 2.24 36.26 -3.36
C GLU A 281 1.41 35.23 -4.14
N GLU A 282 1.36 35.36 -5.48
CA GLU A 282 0.62 34.46 -6.37
C GLU A 282 1.42 33.18 -6.70
N GLN A 283 2.70 33.12 -6.33
CA GLN A 283 3.55 31.96 -6.62
C GLN A 283 3.02 30.70 -5.95
N SER A 284 2.69 29.69 -6.73
CA SER A 284 2.15 28.42 -6.27
C SER A 284 3.07 27.77 -5.24
N VAL A 285 2.48 27.34 -4.14
CA VAL A 285 3.19 26.59 -3.07
C VAL A 285 3.46 25.19 -3.62
N VAL A 286 4.64 24.97 -4.16
CA VAL A 286 5.12 23.61 -4.43
C VAL A 286 5.63 23.05 -3.12
N GLY A 287 5.10 21.95 -2.65
CA GLY A 287 5.49 21.30 -1.41
C GLY A 287 7.02 21.19 -1.30
N ALA A 288 7.55 21.74 -0.20
CA ALA A 288 8.98 21.71 0.07
C ALA A 288 9.36 20.30 0.53
N GLY A 289 10.03 19.56 -0.31
CA GLY A 289 10.72 18.35 0.10
C GLY A 289 11.17 17.57 -1.13
N ALA A 290 12.46 17.59 -1.44
CA ALA A 290 13.04 16.48 -2.16
C ALA A 290 12.87 15.26 -1.24
N PRO A 291 12.08 14.25 -1.64
CA PRO A 291 11.94 13.05 -0.83
C PRO A 291 13.33 12.43 -0.61
N TRP A 292 13.62 12.05 0.63
CA TRP A 292 14.80 11.26 0.90
C TRP A 292 14.69 9.96 0.09
N ARG A 293 15.65 9.72 -0.79
CA ARG A 293 15.71 8.48 -1.55
C ARG A 293 16.54 7.46 -0.79
N LEU A 294 16.02 6.25 -0.69
CA LEU A 294 16.72 5.14 -0.09
C LEU A 294 17.76 4.59 -1.09
N GLU A 295 19.05 4.67 -0.70
CA GLU A 295 20.15 4.08 -1.45
C GLU A 295 20.80 3.00 -0.58
N LEU A 296 20.81 1.74 -1.04
CA LEU A 296 21.46 0.64 -0.35
C LEU A 296 22.76 0.25 -1.10
N HIS A 297 23.87 0.28 -0.39
CA HIS A 297 25.17 -0.02 -0.96
C HIS A 297 25.53 -1.49 -0.73
N GLY A 298 25.42 -2.31 -1.77
CA GLY A 298 25.80 -3.71 -1.78
C GLY A 298 27.20 -3.93 -2.34
N GLN A 299 27.94 -4.87 -1.76
CA GLN A 299 29.19 -5.37 -2.32
C GLN A 299 29.04 -6.83 -2.75
N ALA A 300 29.42 -7.13 -3.97
CA ALA A 300 29.49 -8.50 -4.43
C ALA A 300 30.75 -9.16 -3.82
N LEU A 301 30.57 -10.26 -3.12
CA LEU A 301 31.67 -11.10 -2.68
C LEU A 301 31.76 -12.29 -3.64
N PRO A 302 32.90 -12.50 -4.32
CA PRO A 302 33.09 -13.65 -5.21
C PRO A 302 33.26 -14.93 -4.38
N ALA A 303 32.12 -15.50 -3.97
CA ALA A 303 32.07 -16.75 -3.21
C ALA A 303 30.97 -17.65 -3.79
N ASP A 304 31.13 -18.98 -3.65
CA ASP A 304 30.12 -19.94 -4.13
C ASP A 304 28.78 -19.79 -3.40
N ALA A 305 28.80 -19.39 -2.14
CA ALA A 305 27.60 -19.04 -1.36
C ALA A 305 27.95 -18.02 -0.27
N LEU A 306 27.07 -17.06 -0.06
CA LEU A 306 27.10 -16.12 1.08
C LEU A 306 26.44 -16.72 2.32
N LEU A 307 25.37 -17.49 2.09
CA LEU A 307 24.59 -18.22 3.09
C LEU A 307 24.28 -19.61 2.54
N ARG A 308 24.38 -20.63 3.39
CA ARG A 308 23.99 -22.00 3.09
C ARG A 308 23.21 -22.59 4.27
N LEU A 309 22.08 -23.20 3.96
CA LEU A 309 21.22 -23.92 4.90
C LEU A 309 21.28 -25.40 4.48
N ASP A 310 22.04 -26.22 5.24
CA ASP A 310 22.24 -27.64 4.88
C ASP A 310 21.15 -28.53 5.49
N ALA A 311 20.84 -28.35 6.78
CA ALA A 311 19.77 -29.07 7.49
C ALA A 311 19.43 -28.34 8.81
N LEU A 312 18.79 -27.19 8.70
CA LEU A 312 18.45 -26.32 9.83
C LEU A 312 17.03 -26.59 10.34
N ASP A 313 16.89 -27.03 11.58
CA ASP A 313 15.62 -27.07 12.28
C ASP A 313 15.33 -25.71 12.93
N VAL A 314 14.33 -25.02 12.45
CA VAL A 314 13.94 -23.70 12.96
C VAL A 314 12.92 -23.85 14.07
N ARG A 315 13.23 -23.33 15.26
CA ARG A 315 12.42 -23.42 16.47
C ARG A 315 11.97 -22.04 16.94
N PRO A 316 10.75 -21.90 17.46
CA PRO A 316 10.26 -20.62 17.99
C PRO A 316 10.99 -20.19 19.26
N ALA A 317 11.46 -21.17 20.06
CA ALA A 317 12.31 -20.99 21.24
C ALA A 317 13.07 -22.29 21.54
N PRO A 318 14.18 -22.22 22.30
CA PRO A 318 14.93 -23.40 22.71
C PRO A 318 14.05 -24.43 23.43
N GLY A 319 14.10 -25.69 23.01
CA GLY A 319 13.34 -26.80 23.62
C GLY A 319 11.92 -27.00 23.07
N LEU A 320 11.41 -26.13 22.21
CA LEU A 320 10.14 -26.34 21.52
C LEU A 320 10.32 -27.16 20.22
N PRO A 321 9.27 -27.82 19.73
CA PRO A 321 9.32 -28.54 18.47
C PRO A 321 9.66 -27.58 17.29
N PRO A 322 10.33 -28.09 16.23
CA PRO A 322 10.65 -27.28 15.07
C PRO A 322 9.35 -26.86 14.34
N LEU A 323 9.32 -25.61 13.88
CA LEU A 323 8.24 -25.08 13.04
C LEU A 323 8.47 -25.45 11.57
N LEU A 324 9.73 -25.41 11.14
CA LEU A 324 10.11 -25.73 9.77
C LEU A 324 11.53 -26.30 9.75
N ARG A 325 11.84 -26.98 8.64
CA ARG A 325 13.16 -27.49 8.33
C ARG A 325 13.63 -26.95 6.98
N ALA A 326 14.82 -26.34 6.97
CA ALA A 326 15.47 -25.82 5.79
C ALA A 326 16.60 -26.77 5.37
N GLU A 327 16.56 -27.28 4.14
CA GLU A 327 17.52 -28.27 3.61
C GLU A 327 18.04 -27.81 2.24
N ASP A 328 19.33 -27.95 2.00
CA ASP A 328 20.00 -27.74 0.70
C ASP A 328 19.70 -26.39 0.02
N LEU A 329 19.58 -25.32 0.78
CA LEU A 329 19.32 -23.98 0.26
C LEU A 329 20.59 -23.13 0.30
N GLY A 330 20.84 -22.37 -0.76
CA GLY A 330 21.99 -21.48 -0.86
C GLY A 330 21.65 -20.13 -1.43
N LEU A 331 22.33 -19.08 -0.93
CA LEU A 331 22.19 -17.71 -1.39
C LEU A 331 23.56 -17.16 -1.78
N ARG A 332 23.67 -16.62 -3.01
CA ARG A 332 24.88 -16.06 -3.63
C ARG A 332 24.79 -14.54 -3.76
N ALA A 333 25.88 -13.91 -4.11
CA ALA A 333 25.85 -12.51 -4.51
C ALA A 333 24.97 -12.34 -5.77
N GLY A 334 24.08 -11.35 -5.76
CA GLY A 334 23.09 -11.11 -6.80
C GLY A 334 21.79 -11.91 -6.65
N ASP A 335 21.73 -12.90 -5.76
CA ASP A 335 20.48 -13.57 -5.43
C ASP A 335 19.61 -12.66 -4.55
N ARG A 336 18.38 -12.48 -4.93
CA ARG A 336 17.35 -11.79 -4.14
C ARG A 336 16.20 -12.75 -3.92
N VAL A 337 16.22 -13.38 -2.76
CA VAL A 337 15.32 -14.47 -2.38
C VAL A 337 14.17 -13.90 -1.56
N ALA A 338 12.93 -14.15 -1.98
CA ALA A 338 11.75 -13.92 -1.16
C ALA A 338 11.39 -15.20 -0.39
N LEU A 339 11.32 -15.13 0.94
CA LEU A 339 10.83 -16.21 1.80
C LEU A 339 9.34 -15.99 2.11
N LEU A 340 8.50 -16.86 1.56
CA LEU A 340 7.05 -16.76 1.58
C LEU A 340 6.43 -17.89 2.42
N GLY A 341 5.28 -17.63 3.02
CA GLY A 341 4.54 -18.62 3.82
C GLY A 341 3.48 -17.97 4.68
N ALA A 342 2.57 -18.75 5.24
CA ALA A 342 1.53 -18.28 6.14
C ALA A 342 2.12 -17.62 7.40
N ASN A 343 1.31 -16.81 8.10
CA ASN A 343 1.70 -16.26 9.38
C ASN A 343 1.90 -17.39 10.41
N GLY A 344 3.00 -17.30 11.17
CA GLY A 344 3.36 -18.37 12.13
C GLY A 344 4.15 -19.54 11.54
N ALA A 345 4.40 -19.61 10.23
CA ALA A 345 5.16 -20.70 9.59
C ALA A 345 6.65 -20.74 9.94
N GLY A 346 7.17 -19.74 10.68
CA GLY A 346 8.56 -19.74 11.15
C GLY A 346 9.50 -18.85 10.33
N LYS A 347 9.00 -18.00 9.40
CA LYS A 347 9.81 -17.08 8.58
C LYS A 347 10.76 -16.21 9.42
N SER A 348 10.21 -15.39 10.31
CA SER A 348 10.99 -14.53 11.20
C SER A 348 11.82 -15.31 12.21
N SER A 349 11.37 -16.52 12.61
CA SER A 349 12.12 -17.40 13.51
C SER A 349 13.43 -17.87 12.86
N LEU A 350 13.41 -18.19 11.56
CA LEU A 350 14.61 -18.54 10.78
C LEU A 350 15.65 -17.42 10.85
N LEU A 351 15.27 -16.19 10.52
CA LEU A 351 16.20 -15.05 10.52
C LEU A 351 16.71 -14.74 11.93
N ARG A 352 15.85 -14.75 12.94
CA ARG A 352 16.22 -14.48 14.33
C ARG A 352 17.16 -15.55 14.87
N GLN A 353 16.92 -16.83 14.59
CA GLN A 353 17.80 -17.93 15.02
C GLN A 353 19.19 -17.76 14.42
N CYS A 354 19.32 -17.59 13.10
CA CYS A 354 20.59 -17.35 12.44
C CYS A 354 21.28 -16.07 12.93
N TRP A 355 20.53 -14.99 13.17
CA TRP A 355 21.07 -13.73 13.69
C TRP A 355 21.60 -13.86 15.12
N HIS A 356 20.87 -14.58 15.98
CA HIS A 356 21.31 -14.87 17.34
C HIS A 356 22.61 -15.68 17.36
N ASP A 357 22.67 -16.76 16.56
CA ASP A 357 23.85 -17.62 16.48
C ASP A 357 25.08 -16.85 16.00
N LEU A 358 24.89 -15.98 14.99
CA LEU A 358 25.93 -15.12 14.45
C LEU A 358 26.53 -14.19 15.53
N HIS A 359 25.69 -13.55 16.33
CA HIS A 359 26.13 -12.59 17.36
C HIS A 359 26.68 -13.28 18.60
N ALA A 360 26.14 -14.44 18.96
CA ALA A 360 26.65 -15.24 20.06
C ALA A 360 27.92 -16.03 19.71
N GLN A 361 28.38 -15.92 18.44
CA GLN A 361 29.52 -16.70 17.91
C GLN A 361 29.35 -18.20 18.13
N LEU A 362 28.10 -18.67 18.12
CA LEU A 362 27.78 -20.09 18.23
C LEU A 362 28.01 -20.77 16.87
N PRO A 363 28.48 -22.03 16.84
CA PRO A 363 28.49 -22.80 15.61
C PRO A 363 27.06 -22.98 15.14
N GLY A 364 26.70 -22.48 13.95
CA GLY A 364 25.37 -22.65 13.37
C GLY A 364 25.12 -24.14 13.12
N GLU A 365 24.17 -24.73 13.87
CA GLU A 365 23.74 -26.10 13.61
C GLU A 365 22.90 -26.12 12.32
N GLY A 366 23.47 -26.70 11.24
CA GLY A 366 22.78 -26.88 9.96
C GLY A 366 22.74 -25.63 9.05
N TRP A 367 23.50 -24.58 9.37
CA TRP A 367 23.66 -23.43 8.49
C TRP A 367 25.08 -22.84 8.56
N HIS A 368 25.52 -22.23 7.46
CA HIS A 368 26.84 -21.62 7.34
C HIS A 368 26.75 -20.30 6.56
N HIS A 369 27.61 -19.35 6.92
CA HIS A 369 27.83 -18.13 6.17
C HIS A 369 29.28 -17.97 5.79
N HIS A 370 29.54 -17.21 4.72
CA HIS A 370 30.94 -16.93 4.32
C HIS A 370 31.61 -16.03 5.38
N PRO A 371 32.80 -16.39 5.91
CA PRO A 371 33.45 -15.64 7.00
C PRO A 371 33.74 -14.17 6.67
N GLY A 372 33.97 -13.86 5.38
CA GLY A 372 34.18 -12.48 4.90
C GLY A 372 32.90 -11.71 4.58
N ALA A 373 31.74 -12.31 4.76
CA ALA A 373 30.49 -11.63 4.44
C ALA A 373 30.04 -10.71 5.60
N SER A 374 29.85 -9.44 5.30
CA SER A 374 29.15 -8.50 6.20
C SER A 374 27.65 -8.68 6.00
N ILE A 375 26.96 -9.07 7.07
CA ILE A 375 25.51 -9.31 7.08
C ILE A 375 24.84 -8.18 7.83
N ALA A 376 23.77 -7.61 7.24
CA ALA A 376 22.90 -6.67 7.91
C ALA A 376 21.50 -7.25 8.04
N TYR A 377 20.84 -6.96 9.14
CA TYR A 377 19.49 -7.43 9.44
C TYR A 377 18.56 -6.25 9.69
N TYR A 378 17.39 -6.29 9.14
CA TYR A 378 16.27 -5.41 9.44
C TYR A 378 15.19 -6.23 10.14
N ASP A 379 15.04 -6.06 11.44
CA ASP A 379 14.03 -6.77 12.24
C ASP A 379 12.68 -6.06 12.20
N GLN A 380 11.62 -6.80 12.07
CA GLN A 380 10.24 -6.30 12.03
C GLN A 380 9.89 -5.40 13.22
N SER A 381 10.40 -5.70 14.42
CA SER A 381 10.15 -4.93 15.65
C SER A 381 11.12 -3.77 15.88
N LEU A 382 12.10 -3.57 14.97
CA LEU A 382 13.12 -2.51 15.02
C LEU A 382 13.93 -2.50 16.33
N GLN A 383 14.15 -3.69 16.92
CA GLN A 383 14.86 -3.82 18.21
C GLN A 383 16.36 -3.51 18.13
N GLN A 384 16.92 -3.39 16.92
CA GLN A 384 18.30 -2.94 16.73
C GLN A 384 18.53 -1.48 17.13
N LEU A 385 17.48 -0.68 17.22
CA LEU A 385 17.55 0.70 17.67
C LEU A 385 17.36 0.76 19.17
N ASP A 386 18.37 1.27 19.90
CA ASP A 386 18.24 1.53 21.34
C ASP A 386 17.27 2.70 21.58
N ASP A 387 16.15 2.41 22.21
CA ASP A 387 15.11 3.39 22.54
C ASP A 387 15.59 4.54 23.43
N ALA A 388 16.61 4.31 24.25
CA ALA A 388 17.18 5.32 25.15
C ALA A 388 18.24 6.22 24.47
N ALA A 389 18.80 5.78 23.33
CA ALA A 389 19.82 6.50 22.61
C ALA A 389 19.26 7.75 21.88
N THR A 390 20.13 8.73 21.61
CA THR A 390 19.81 9.84 20.71
C THR A 390 19.88 9.36 19.25
N LEU A 391 19.28 10.10 18.30
CA LEU A 391 19.34 9.73 16.88
C LEU A 391 20.77 9.60 16.37
N THR A 392 21.67 10.48 16.81
CA THR A 392 23.08 10.44 16.41
C THR A 392 23.80 9.24 17.01
N ASP A 393 23.54 8.92 18.30
CA ASP A 393 24.19 7.80 18.98
C ASP A 393 23.70 6.45 18.42
N ALA A 394 22.39 6.33 18.20
CA ALA A 394 21.79 5.12 17.59
C ALA A 394 22.37 4.87 16.20
N LEU A 395 22.53 5.92 15.40
CA LEU A 395 23.13 5.80 14.06
C LEU A 395 24.62 5.44 14.14
N TYR A 396 25.36 6.01 15.10
CA TYR A 396 26.77 5.70 15.31
C TYR A 396 27.02 4.24 15.71
N CYS A 397 26.14 3.67 16.54
CA CYS A 397 26.23 2.26 16.92
C CYS A 397 26.11 1.31 15.73
N LEU A 398 25.25 1.66 14.75
CA LEU A 398 24.98 0.81 13.56
C LEU A 398 25.94 1.11 12.40
N ALA A 399 26.39 2.36 12.27
CA ALA A 399 27.30 2.82 11.23
C ALA A 399 28.35 3.77 11.86
N PRO A 400 29.50 3.29 12.34
CA PRO A 400 30.48 4.08 13.06
C PRO A 400 31.27 5.00 12.11
N LEU A 401 30.67 6.12 11.73
CA LEU A 401 31.22 7.16 10.87
C LEU A 401 31.49 8.45 11.67
N SER A 402 32.13 9.44 11.04
CA SER A 402 32.36 10.73 11.68
C SER A 402 31.04 11.42 12.04
N GLU A 403 31.01 12.13 13.16
CA GLU A 403 29.80 12.85 13.63
C GLU A 403 29.24 13.83 12.57
N VAL A 404 30.15 14.47 11.81
CA VAL A 404 29.77 15.38 10.73
C VAL A 404 29.00 14.64 9.63
N THR A 405 29.49 13.47 9.23
CA THR A 405 28.86 12.62 8.21
C THR A 405 27.48 12.15 8.68
N LEU A 406 27.38 11.68 9.93
CA LEU A 406 26.11 11.21 10.51
C LEU A 406 25.07 12.35 10.60
N ARG A 407 25.48 13.55 11.01
CA ARG A 407 24.58 14.71 11.06
C ARG A 407 24.07 15.12 9.67
N GLN A 408 24.95 15.12 8.67
CA GLN A 408 24.54 15.40 7.28
C GLN A 408 23.58 14.33 6.75
N ALA A 409 23.83 13.07 7.05
CA ALA A 409 22.96 11.96 6.67
C ALA A 409 21.56 12.10 7.32
N LEU A 410 21.50 12.41 8.62
CA LEU A 410 20.24 12.68 9.33
C LEU A 410 19.45 13.82 8.70
N ILE A 411 20.11 14.94 8.36
CA ILE A 411 19.43 16.09 7.70
C ILE A 411 18.86 15.67 6.35
N ARG A 412 19.63 14.94 5.53
CA ARG A 412 19.18 14.43 4.22
C ARG A 412 18.00 13.47 4.35
N ALA A 413 17.97 12.66 5.43
CA ALA A 413 16.89 11.74 5.73
C ALA A 413 15.65 12.42 6.36
N GLY A 414 15.61 13.75 6.43
CA GLY A 414 14.46 14.51 6.93
C GLY A 414 14.43 14.70 8.45
N PHE A 415 15.55 14.45 9.13
CA PHE A 415 15.69 14.77 10.57
C PHE A 415 16.44 16.10 10.73
N PRO A 416 15.75 17.22 10.98
CA PRO A 416 16.39 18.53 11.14
C PRO A 416 17.33 18.54 12.36
N TYR A 417 18.35 19.38 12.33
CA TYR A 417 19.39 19.44 13.38
C TYR A 417 18.83 19.59 14.80
N SER A 418 17.72 20.31 14.97
CA SER A 418 17.03 20.48 16.24
C SER A 418 16.54 19.18 16.87
N ARG A 419 16.31 18.12 16.05
CA ARG A 419 15.81 16.81 16.48
C ARG A 419 16.92 15.79 16.75
N HIS A 420 18.19 16.06 16.41
CA HIS A 420 19.28 15.07 16.50
C HIS A 420 19.53 14.56 17.93
N ARG A 421 19.20 15.38 18.96
CA ARG A 421 19.27 14.99 20.36
C ARG A 421 18.00 14.34 20.91
N GLN A 422 16.97 14.20 20.07
CA GLN A 422 15.74 13.51 20.42
C GLN A 422 16.04 12.01 20.62
N ARG A 423 15.35 11.38 21.55
CA ARG A 423 15.50 9.93 21.80
C ARG A 423 14.70 9.12 20.80
N VAL A 424 15.21 7.93 20.45
CA VAL A 424 14.60 7.02 19.49
C VAL A 424 13.17 6.64 19.89
N HIS A 425 12.88 6.41 21.19
CA HIS A 425 11.53 6.04 21.64
C HIS A 425 10.43 7.06 21.29
N SER A 426 10.80 8.32 21.07
CA SER A 426 9.84 9.38 20.72
C SER A 426 9.55 9.50 19.23
N LEU A 427 10.19 8.66 18.39
CA LEU A 427 9.94 8.60 16.96
C LEU A 427 8.68 7.77 16.66
N SER A 428 7.96 8.15 15.60
CA SER A 428 6.94 7.29 15.01
C SER A 428 7.56 6.04 14.40
N GLY A 429 6.75 4.97 14.19
CA GLY A 429 7.21 3.74 13.56
C GLY A 429 7.88 3.96 12.20
N GLY A 430 7.30 4.82 11.35
CA GLY A 430 7.89 5.18 10.07
C GLY A 430 9.20 5.96 10.17
N GLU A 431 9.33 6.85 11.17
CA GLU A 431 10.59 7.55 11.42
C GLU A 431 11.69 6.59 11.95
N ARG A 432 11.32 5.62 12.79
CA ARG A 432 12.25 4.57 13.27
C ARG A 432 12.72 3.70 12.11
N ALA A 433 11.82 3.26 11.23
CA ALA A 433 12.15 2.53 10.02
C ALA A 433 13.12 3.31 9.13
N ARG A 434 12.83 4.60 8.90
CA ARG A 434 13.69 5.50 8.12
C ARG A 434 15.08 5.65 8.74
N LEU A 435 15.18 5.75 10.07
CA LEU A 435 16.46 5.83 10.77
C LEU A 435 17.28 4.54 10.59
N LEU A 436 16.64 3.37 10.68
CA LEU A 436 17.30 2.09 10.47
C LEU A 436 17.75 1.91 9.02
N PHE A 437 16.91 2.24 8.05
CA PHE A 437 17.31 2.23 6.64
C PHE A 437 18.45 3.20 6.35
N LEU A 438 18.48 4.36 7.00
CA LEU A 438 19.60 5.28 6.91
C LEU A 438 20.89 4.62 7.42
N ALA A 439 20.85 3.91 8.55
CA ALA A 439 22.00 3.18 9.07
C ALA A 439 22.47 2.12 8.06
N LEU A 440 21.56 1.34 7.47
CA LEU A 440 21.88 0.33 6.45
C LEU A 440 22.49 0.95 5.17
N SER A 441 22.08 2.19 4.82
CA SER A 441 22.59 2.89 3.64
C SER A 441 24.00 3.47 3.83
N LEU A 442 24.43 3.69 5.07
CA LEU A 442 25.73 4.28 5.39
C LEU A 442 26.88 3.26 5.42
N ALA A 443 26.57 1.98 5.42
CA ALA A 443 27.52 0.91 5.37
C ALA A 443 27.33 0.06 4.10
N SER A 444 28.38 -0.65 3.69
CA SER A 444 28.31 -1.58 2.56
C SER A 444 28.19 -2.99 3.09
N HIS A 445 27.20 -3.73 2.61
CA HIS A 445 26.91 -5.08 3.07
C HIS A 445 26.99 -6.08 1.91
N HIS A 446 27.37 -7.33 2.22
CA HIS A 446 27.37 -8.43 1.27
C HIS A 446 26.05 -9.19 1.27
N LEU A 447 25.32 -9.18 2.41
CA LEU A 447 24.06 -9.87 2.59
C LEU A 447 23.10 -9.01 3.42
N LEU A 448 21.87 -8.84 2.93
CA LEU A 448 20.79 -8.18 3.66
C LEU A 448 19.71 -9.20 4.04
N TRP A 449 19.35 -9.22 5.29
CA TRP A 449 18.16 -9.92 5.82
C TRP A 449 17.11 -8.89 6.19
N LEU A 450 15.95 -8.98 5.55
CA LEU A 450 14.86 -8.01 5.72
C LEU A 450 13.58 -8.73 6.16
N ASP A 451 13.14 -8.48 7.39
CA ASP A 451 11.93 -9.07 7.97
C ASP A 451 10.79 -8.04 7.98
N GLU A 452 9.84 -8.16 7.05
CA GLU A 452 8.69 -7.28 6.85
C GLU A 452 9.06 -5.78 6.79
N PRO A 453 9.99 -5.37 5.92
CA PRO A 453 10.48 -4.00 5.89
C PRO A 453 9.44 -2.97 5.43
N THR A 454 8.33 -3.42 4.85
CA THR A 454 7.25 -2.59 4.31
C THR A 454 6.24 -2.10 5.32
N ASN A 455 6.17 -2.70 6.53
CA ASN A 455 5.12 -2.43 7.52
C ASN A 455 5.04 -0.98 8.01
N HIS A 456 6.12 -0.21 7.89
CA HIS A 456 6.19 1.18 8.35
C HIS A 456 6.46 2.18 7.21
N LEU A 457 6.48 1.70 5.96
CA LEU A 457 6.71 2.53 4.78
C LEU A 457 5.36 2.90 4.13
N ASP A 458 5.29 4.14 3.67
CA ASP A 458 4.23 4.57 2.75
C ASP A 458 4.50 4.07 1.32
N LEU A 459 3.58 4.32 0.40
CA LEU A 459 3.69 3.83 -0.98
C LEU A 459 4.99 4.30 -1.67
N GLU A 460 5.43 5.54 -1.44
CA GLU A 460 6.68 6.07 -2.01
C GLU A 460 7.90 5.34 -1.41
N GLY A 461 7.93 5.16 -0.10
CA GLY A 461 9.00 4.44 0.58
C GLY A 461 9.12 2.97 0.16
N LYS A 462 8.00 2.30 -0.16
CA LYS A 462 8.00 0.94 -0.70
C LYS A 462 8.59 0.87 -2.10
N GLU A 463 8.28 1.84 -2.96
CA GLU A 463 8.84 1.92 -4.31
C GLU A 463 10.34 2.20 -4.29
N ASP A 464 10.78 3.14 -3.43
CA ASP A 464 12.21 3.43 -3.23
C ASP A 464 12.97 2.18 -2.73
N LEU A 465 12.36 1.42 -1.80
CA LEU A 465 12.95 0.16 -1.31
C LEU A 465 13.05 -0.87 -2.43
N ALA A 466 12.00 -1.05 -3.25
CA ALA A 466 12.03 -1.98 -4.38
C ALA A 466 13.13 -1.62 -5.38
N GLU A 467 13.28 -0.33 -5.69
CA GLU A 467 14.33 0.17 -6.58
C GLU A 467 15.73 -0.06 -5.98
N ALA A 468 15.92 0.27 -4.69
CA ALA A 468 17.19 0.06 -4.01
C ALA A 468 17.60 -1.42 -3.95
N LEU A 469 16.65 -2.32 -3.65
CA LEU A 469 16.90 -3.76 -3.62
C LEU A 469 17.19 -4.34 -5.01
N SER A 470 16.50 -3.87 -6.05
CA SER A 470 16.76 -4.33 -7.43
C SER A 470 18.16 -4.03 -7.91
N ARG A 471 18.79 -2.97 -7.39
CA ARG A 471 20.17 -2.53 -7.72
C ARG A 471 21.21 -3.05 -6.75
N PHE A 472 20.82 -3.73 -5.67
CA PHE A 472 21.73 -4.20 -4.66
C PHE A 472 22.63 -5.32 -5.22
N ALA A 473 23.97 -5.13 -5.15
CA ALA A 473 24.94 -6.04 -5.75
C ALA A 473 25.25 -7.28 -4.88
N GLY A 474 24.92 -7.26 -3.59
CA GLY A 474 25.06 -8.39 -2.66
C GLY A 474 23.91 -9.38 -2.77
N GLY A 475 23.77 -10.26 -1.77
CA GLY A 475 22.62 -11.15 -1.59
C GLY A 475 21.52 -10.53 -0.75
N VAL A 476 20.26 -10.87 -0.99
CA VAL A 476 19.11 -10.43 -0.21
C VAL A 476 18.24 -11.62 0.18
N LEU A 477 17.88 -11.71 1.46
CA LEU A 477 16.82 -12.60 1.95
C LEU A 477 15.71 -11.73 2.51
N LEU A 478 14.58 -11.68 1.79
CA LEU A 478 13.44 -10.83 2.06
C LEU A 478 12.26 -11.67 2.56
N ILE A 479 11.71 -11.30 3.71
CA ILE A 479 10.39 -11.73 4.16
C ILE A 479 9.46 -10.55 3.94
N SER A 480 8.44 -10.72 3.13
CA SER A 480 7.40 -9.70 2.90
C SER A 480 6.11 -10.32 2.39
N HIS A 481 4.99 -9.65 2.64
CA HIS A 481 3.69 -9.93 2.07
C HIS A 481 3.31 -8.93 0.96
N ASP A 482 4.18 -7.97 0.68
CA ASP A 482 3.99 -6.95 -0.36
C ASP A 482 4.37 -7.51 -1.74
N ARG A 483 3.35 -7.77 -2.55
CA ARG A 483 3.51 -8.38 -3.88
C ARG A 483 4.33 -7.52 -4.84
N ASP A 484 4.17 -6.19 -4.78
CA ASP A 484 4.90 -5.27 -5.66
C ASP A 484 6.39 -5.26 -5.32
N LEU A 485 6.73 -5.24 -4.02
CA LEU A 485 8.11 -5.33 -3.58
C LEU A 485 8.73 -6.66 -4.02
N ILE A 486 8.06 -7.79 -3.78
CA ILE A 486 8.56 -9.13 -4.10
C ILE A 486 8.85 -9.26 -5.60
N GLU A 487 7.90 -8.91 -6.47
CA GLU A 487 8.02 -9.09 -7.91
C GLU A 487 9.02 -8.13 -8.57
N ARG A 488 9.16 -6.91 -8.03
CA ARG A 488 10.09 -5.91 -8.56
C ARG A 488 11.53 -6.12 -8.09
N SER A 489 11.72 -6.74 -6.92
CA SER A 489 13.05 -6.84 -6.31
C SER A 489 13.61 -8.25 -6.27
N CYS A 490 12.80 -9.31 -6.21
CA CYS A 490 13.26 -10.67 -6.04
C CYS A 490 13.36 -11.45 -7.36
N ASN A 491 14.34 -12.35 -7.44
CA ASN A 491 14.56 -13.23 -8.59
C ASN A 491 14.50 -14.73 -8.23
N ARG A 492 14.36 -15.08 -6.95
CA ARG A 492 14.20 -16.45 -6.44
C ARG A 492 13.16 -16.44 -5.32
N PHE A 493 12.43 -17.55 -5.17
CA PHE A 493 11.30 -17.63 -4.23
C PHE A 493 11.40 -18.92 -3.42
N TRP A 494 11.44 -18.80 -2.10
CA TRP A 494 11.38 -19.90 -1.16
C TRP A 494 10.02 -19.90 -0.50
N VAL A 495 9.28 -20.99 -0.65
CA VAL A 495 7.91 -21.14 -0.12
C VAL A 495 7.94 -22.15 1.02
N ILE A 496 7.41 -21.76 2.19
CA ILE A 496 7.22 -22.67 3.32
C ILE A 496 5.90 -23.41 3.14
N ARG A 497 6.00 -24.72 3.03
CA ARG A 497 4.85 -25.63 2.93
C ARG A 497 5.09 -26.85 3.79
N GLU A 498 4.09 -27.24 4.59
CA GLU A 498 4.13 -28.44 5.46
C GLU A 498 5.42 -28.55 6.31
N GLY A 499 5.91 -27.42 6.83
CA GLY A 499 7.13 -27.36 7.64
C GLY A 499 8.43 -27.55 6.85
N ARG A 500 8.44 -27.40 5.53
CA ARG A 500 9.63 -27.44 4.66
C ARG A 500 9.70 -26.22 3.76
N ILE A 501 10.89 -25.87 3.34
CA ILE A 501 11.10 -24.81 2.36
C ILE A 501 11.29 -25.44 0.99
N VAL A 502 10.50 -25.00 0.02
CA VAL A 502 10.58 -25.41 -1.40
C VAL A 502 10.98 -24.21 -2.24
N GLU A 503 11.97 -24.37 -3.11
CA GLU A 503 12.35 -23.31 -4.04
C GLU A 503 11.50 -23.32 -5.30
N VAL A 504 11.02 -22.14 -5.71
CA VAL A 504 10.17 -21.91 -6.88
C VAL A 504 10.77 -20.79 -7.72
N HIS A 505 10.62 -20.86 -9.05
CA HIS A 505 11.29 -19.94 -9.98
C HIS A 505 10.43 -18.76 -10.46
N SER A 506 9.15 -18.66 -10.05
CA SER A 506 8.32 -17.51 -10.37
C SER A 506 7.42 -17.12 -9.20
N ALA A 507 7.15 -15.82 -9.07
CA ALA A 507 6.27 -15.29 -8.03
C ALA A 507 4.84 -15.84 -8.15
N GLU A 508 4.31 -15.96 -9.38
CA GLU A 508 2.97 -16.49 -9.65
C GLU A 508 2.82 -17.92 -9.13
N ARG A 509 3.83 -18.76 -9.39
CA ARG A 509 3.83 -20.14 -8.91
C ARG A 509 3.99 -20.20 -7.39
N ALA A 510 4.80 -19.32 -6.81
CA ALA A 510 4.94 -19.21 -5.36
C ALA A 510 3.61 -18.81 -4.69
N TYR A 511 2.85 -17.90 -5.30
CA TYR A 511 1.52 -17.53 -4.80
C TYR A 511 0.50 -18.66 -4.98
N ALA A 512 0.54 -19.39 -6.11
CA ALA A 512 -0.33 -20.55 -6.33
C ALA A 512 -0.10 -21.67 -5.31
N GLU A 513 1.17 -21.94 -4.96
CA GLU A 513 1.54 -22.93 -3.93
C GLU A 513 1.00 -22.54 -2.55
N LEU A 514 0.97 -21.25 -2.20
CA LEU A 514 0.42 -20.76 -0.94
C LEU A 514 -1.11 -20.83 -0.87
N LEU A 515 -1.79 -20.81 -2.02
CA LEU A 515 -3.25 -20.83 -2.11
C LEU A 515 -3.83 -22.24 -2.16
N CYS A 516 -3.03 -23.27 -2.47
CA CYS A 516 -3.50 -24.65 -2.57
C CYS A 516 -3.98 -25.26 -1.24
N ASP A 517 -3.65 -24.64 -0.11
CA ASP A 517 -3.98 -25.14 1.24
C ASP A 517 -5.29 -24.57 1.83
N GLU A 518 -5.98 -23.63 1.17
CA GLU A 518 -7.30 -23.14 1.62
C GLU A 518 -8.43 -23.63 0.72
N PRO A 519 -9.46 -24.33 1.26
CA PRO A 519 -10.70 -24.61 0.53
C PRO A 519 -11.45 -23.27 0.36
N MET A 520 -11.46 -22.75 -0.86
CA MET A 520 -12.04 -21.43 -1.15
C MET A 520 -13.44 -21.59 -1.75
N ASP A 521 -14.44 -21.53 -0.86
CA ASP A 521 -15.83 -21.29 -1.27
C ASP A 521 -16.33 -20.05 -0.50
N LEU A 522 -16.38 -18.91 -1.18
CA LEU A 522 -16.82 -17.63 -0.61
C LEU A 522 -17.95 -17.05 -1.45
N SER A 523 -19.16 -17.47 -1.15
CA SER A 523 -20.37 -16.75 -1.52
C SER A 523 -20.85 -15.89 -0.34
N ILE A 524 -20.16 -14.78 -0.03
CA ILE A 524 -20.68 -13.78 0.90
C ILE A 524 -21.67 -12.91 0.13
N SER A 525 -22.95 -13.30 0.17
CA SER A 525 -24.04 -12.43 -0.28
C SER A 525 -24.53 -11.59 0.90
N PRO A 526 -24.61 -10.26 0.77
CA PRO A 526 -25.32 -9.45 1.77
C PRO A 526 -26.77 -9.91 1.82
N ALA A 527 -27.30 -10.10 3.04
CA ALA A 527 -28.68 -10.51 3.27
C ALA A 527 -29.64 -9.55 2.55
N THR A 528 -30.24 -10.02 1.46
CA THR A 528 -31.38 -9.39 0.81
C THR A 528 -32.63 -10.18 1.13
N ASP A 529 -33.69 -9.47 1.52
CA ASP A 529 -35.04 -9.98 1.68
C ASP A 529 -35.45 -10.90 0.54
N GLY A 530 -36.12 -11.98 0.92
CA GLY A 530 -36.43 -13.11 0.05
C GLY A 530 -37.13 -12.77 -1.25
N SER A 531 -36.54 -13.27 -2.34
CA SER A 531 -37.21 -13.70 -3.56
C SER A 531 -36.30 -14.68 -4.30
N PRO A 532 -36.79 -15.76 -4.89
CA PRO A 532 -35.95 -16.79 -5.51
C PRO A 532 -35.40 -16.29 -6.85
N GLN A 533 -34.10 -16.26 -7.00
CA GLN A 533 -33.43 -15.99 -8.27
C GLN A 533 -32.63 -17.24 -8.72
N GLU A 534 -33.25 -18.05 -9.52
CA GLU A 534 -32.68 -19.09 -10.39
C GLU A 534 -32.35 -18.52 -11.78
N GLN A 535 -31.66 -17.40 -11.93
CA GLN A 535 -31.32 -16.84 -13.26
C GLN A 535 -29.95 -16.17 -13.41
N ALA A 536 -29.07 -16.18 -12.39
CA ALA A 536 -27.82 -15.40 -12.44
C ALA A 536 -26.57 -16.15 -12.97
N THR A 537 -26.63 -17.46 -13.19
CA THR A 537 -25.46 -18.26 -13.61
C THR A 537 -25.31 -18.42 -15.13
N VAL A 538 -26.31 -18.08 -15.92
CA VAL A 538 -26.26 -18.21 -17.38
C VAL A 538 -25.79 -16.93 -18.08
N GLU A 539 -26.06 -15.76 -17.49
CA GLU A 539 -25.66 -14.47 -18.09
C GLU A 539 -24.17 -14.16 -17.92
N ASP A 540 -23.53 -14.56 -16.80
CA ASP A 540 -22.09 -14.35 -16.59
C ASP A 540 -21.21 -15.23 -17.52
N ASP A 541 -21.66 -16.45 -17.83
CA ASP A 541 -20.98 -17.32 -18.79
C ASP A 541 -21.12 -16.80 -20.23
N GLU A 542 -22.27 -16.22 -20.58
CA GLU A 542 -22.52 -15.65 -21.91
C GLU A 542 -21.71 -14.37 -22.16
N GLU A 543 -21.55 -13.52 -21.14
CA GLU A 543 -20.73 -12.29 -21.23
C GLU A 543 -19.23 -12.63 -21.36
N ALA A 544 -18.74 -13.64 -20.65
CA ALA A 544 -17.37 -14.13 -20.78
C ALA A 544 -17.08 -14.74 -22.17
N LEU A 545 -18.03 -15.48 -22.73
CA LEU A 545 -17.93 -16.04 -24.07
C LEU A 545 -17.96 -14.95 -25.14
N LEU A 546 -18.79 -13.92 -24.98
CA LEU A 546 -18.83 -12.74 -25.86
C LEU A 546 -17.53 -11.94 -25.82
N ALA A 547 -16.97 -11.70 -24.63
CA ALA A 547 -15.68 -11.00 -24.48
C ALA A 547 -14.55 -11.75 -25.20
N ARG A 548 -14.51 -13.07 -25.07
CA ARG A 548 -13.52 -13.91 -25.75
C ARG A 548 -13.70 -13.91 -27.28
N TRP A 549 -14.94 -13.90 -27.75
CA TRP A 549 -15.26 -13.82 -29.18
C TRP A 549 -14.74 -12.50 -29.78
N TYR A 550 -14.97 -11.33 -29.10
CA TYR A 550 -14.48 -10.02 -29.56
C TYR A 550 -12.94 -9.95 -29.57
N GLU A 551 -12.28 -10.55 -28.60
CA GLU A 551 -10.81 -10.60 -28.53
C GLU A 551 -10.22 -11.34 -29.73
N LEU A 552 -10.77 -12.51 -30.06
CA LEU A 552 -10.32 -13.34 -31.19
C LEU A 552 -10.59 -12.67 -32.53
N ASP A 553 -11.75 -12.03 -32.71
CA ASP A 553 -12.09 -11.29 -33.93
C ASP A 553 -11.13 -10.10 -34.15
N ALA A 554 -10.79 -9.36 -33.09
CA ALA A 554 -9.81 -8.30 -33.13
C ALA A 554 -8.39 -8.80 -33.50
N LEU A 555 -7.95 -9.94 -32.95
CA LEU A 555 -6.66 -10.56 -33.27
C LEU A 555 -6.60 -11.02 -34.72
N LEU A 556 -7.67 -11.63 -35.23
CA LEU A 556 -7.79 -12.07 -36.61
C LEU A 556 -7.76 -10.87 -37.59
N ALA A 557 -8.51 -9.82 -37.30
CA ALA A 557 -8.54 -8.60 -38.08
C ALA A 557 -7.16 -7.89 -38.11
N ALA A 558 -6.49 -7.84 -36.96
CA ALA A 558 -5.15 -7.24 -36.83
C ALA A 558 -4.09 -8.02 -37.64
N ASP A 559 -4.14 -9.34 -37.66
CA ASP A 559 -3.19 -10.15 -38.44
C ASP A 559 -3.49 -10.09 -39.95
N LEU A 560 -4.76 -10.05 -40.35
CA LEU A 560 -5.17 -9.87 -41.75
C LEU A 560 -4.78 -8.49 -42.31
N ALA A 561 -4.72 -7.45 -41.46
CA ALA A 561 -4.26 -6.10 -41.87
C ALA A 561 -2.75 -6.01 -42.12
N ARG A 562 -1.96 -7.02 -41.70
CA ARG A 562 -0.50 -7.07 -41.95
C ARG A 562 -0.19 -7.41 -43.40
N LYS A 563 1.02 -7.01 -43.86
CA LYS A 563 1.51 -7.41 -45.18
C LYS A 563 1.56 -8.94 -45.31
N PRO A 564 1.23 -9.56 -46.44
CA PRO A 564 1.09 -11.03 -46.60
C PRO A 564 2.27 -11.86 -46.07
N ARG A 565 3.50 -11.33 -46.14
CA ARG A 565 4.72 -11.98 -45.63
C ARG A 565 4.84 -12.02 -44.10
N HIS A 566 4.00 -11.25 -43.39
CA HIS A 566 4.00 -11.13 -41.92
C HIS A 566 2.72 -11.71 -41.29
N GLN A 567 1.84 -12.29 -42.11
CA GLN A 567 0.65 -12.95 -41.64
C GLN A 567 0.98 -14.39 -41.19
N THR A 568 0.21 -14.89 -40.24
CA THR A 568 0.39 -16.22 -39.63
C THR A 568 -0.81 -17.15 -39.98
N PRO A 569 -0.84 -17.78 -41.15
CA PRO A 569 -2.02 -18.53 -41.65
C PRO A 569 -2.49 -19.63 -40.70
N ARG A 570 -1.57 -20.30 -39.95
CA ARG A 570 -1.92 -21.33 -38.97
C ARG A 570 -2.70 -20.76 -37.77
N LEU A 571 -2.29 -19.61 -37.25
CA LEU A 571 -2.98 -18.95 -36.15
C LEU A 571 -4.32 -18.37 -36.62
N GLN A 572 -4.40 -17.81 -37.82
CA GLN A 572 -5.67 -17.37 -38.41
C GLN A 572 -6.70 -18.50 -38.52
N GLN A 573 -6.23 -19.71 -38.88
CA GLN A 573 -7.14 -20.87 -38.95
C GLN A 573 -7.61 -21.27 -37.53
N GLN A 574 -6.73 -21.31 -36.56
CA GLN A 574 -7.09 -21.61 -35.16
C GLN A 574 -8.10 -20.58 -34.60
N TRP A 575 -7.87 -19.31 -34.82
CA TRP A 575 -8.80 -18.26 -34.38
C TRP A 575 -10.17 -18.36 -35.07
N ARG A 576 -10.23 -18.71 -36.36
CA ARG A 576 -11.49 -18.92 -37.07
C ARG A 576 -12.24 -20.14 -36.52
N ASP A 577 -11.54 -21.23 -36.24
CA ASP A 577 -12.15 -22.43 -35.70
C ASP A 577 -12.72 -22.17 -34.30
N GLU A 578 -11.98 -21.41 -33.45
CA GLU A 578 -12.42 -21.01 -32.10
C GLU A 578 -13.58 -19.99 -32.16
N LEU A 579 -13.54 -19.00 -33.05
CA LEU A 579 -14.66 -18.09 -33.32
C LEU A 579 -15.93 -18.81 -33.76
N GLN A 580 -15.81 -19.82 -34.60
CA GLN A 580 -16.95 -20.62 -35.06
C GLN A 580 -17.57 -21.45 -33.92
N GLN A 581 -16.74 -22.00 -33.04
CA GLN A 581 -17.22 -22.72 -31.86
C GLN A 581 -17.95 -21.76 -30.88
N LEU A 582 -17.36 -20.61 -30.60
CA LEU A 582 -17.98 -19.61 -29.73
C LEU A 582 -19.27 -19.03 -30.33
N ALA A 583 -19.31 -18.79 -31.64
CA ALA A 583 -20.53 -18.34 -32.32
C ALA A 583 -21.65 -19.38 -32.23
N GLY A 584 -21.31 -20.69 -32.29
CA GLY A 584 -22.28 -21.77 -32.09
C GLY A 584 -22.85 -21.80 -30.66
N LEU A 585 -22.02 -21.52 -29.64
CA LEU A 585 -22.45 -21.47 -28.24
C LEU A 585 -23.29 -20.22 -27.93
N LEU A 586 -22.98 -19.09 -28.58
CA LEU A 586 -23.65 -17.80 -28.41
C LEU A 586 -24.87 -17.59 -29.33
N GLY A 587 -25.18 -18.56 -30.22
CA GLY A 587 -26.27 -18.44 -31.18
C GLY A 587 -26.09 -17.33 -32.23
N LEU A 588 -24.84 -16.88 -32.45
CA LEU A 588 -24.51 -15.82 -33.41
C LEU A 588 -24.43 -16.41 -34.83
N PRO A 589 -24.82 -15.64 -35.87
CA PRO A 589 -24.70 -16.10 -37.24
C PRO A 589 -23.21 -16.30 -37.59
N ALA A 590 -22.87 -17.47 -38.12
CA ALA A 590 -21.53 -17.75 -38.65
C ALA A 590 -21.27 -16.88 -39.89
N ASN A 591 -20.31 -15.97 -39.80
CA ASN A 591 -19.80 -15.21 -40.96
C ASN A 591 -18.65 -15.92 -41.65
#